data_d90a308c46a22c4c623e0d9208cd3259
#
_entry.id   d90a308c46a22c4c623e0d9208cd3259
#
_cell.length_a   1.000
_cell.length_b   1.000
_cell.length_c   1.000
_cell.angle_alpha   90.00
_cell.angle_beta   90.00
_cell.angle_gamma   90.00
#
_symmetry.space_group_name_H-M   'P 1'
#
loop_
_entity.id
_entity.type
_entity.pdbx_description
1 polymer ?
#
loop_
_entity_poly.entity_id
_entity_poly.type
_entity_poly.pdbx_seq_one_letter_code
_entity_poly.pdbx_strand_id
1 'polypeptide(L)'
;EIPNYQQYAEAAATVFAEYLKDKSVKPELIIEPGSAVVGDCMKFVGTVKTIKNVRGKYIATVLGSQKNISMSGVNPPMQVIAMGGEQQEYSELDLVGFTCIEGDVLYHNYDGKLGREDAIVINNCGSYSLVMKPPFILPNFPVLDICGEKVEVIKKGEVFDDIFHTFAF
;
A
#
# COMPACT_ATOMS: atom_id res chain seq x y z
N GLU A 1 18.90 -2.20 -0.17
CA GLU A 1 18.43 -3.60 -0.23
C GLU A 1 17.68 -3.89 1.07
N ILE A 2 16.49 -4.52 0.97
CA ILE A 2 15.68 -4.85 2.16
C ILE A 2 16.25 -6.14 2.76
N PRO A 3 16.63 -6.16 4.06
CA PRO A 3 17.16 -7.35 4.69
C PRO A 3 16.15 -8.50 4.68
N ASN A 4 16.60 -9.73 4.46
CA ASN A 4 15.77 -10.91 4.59
C ASN A 4 15.60 -11.34 6.06
N TYR A 5 14.69 -12.28 6.34
CA TYR A 5 14.39 -12.72 7.70
C TYR A 5 15.61 -13.32 8.43
N GLN A 6 16.49 -14.01 7.71
CA GLN A 6 17.69 -14.57 8.28
C GLN A 6 18.66 -13.47 8.76
N GLN A 7 18.85 -12.43 7.96
CA GLN A 7 19.68 -11.28 8.32
C GLN A 7 19.14 -10.54 9.56
N TYR A 8 17.81 -10.39 9.67
CA TYR A 8 17.18 -9.84 10.88
C TYR A 8 17.44 -10.73 12.10
N ALA A 9 17.23 -12.04 11.95
CA ALA A 9 17.43 -12.99 13.05
C ALA A 9 18.89 -13.03 13.50
N GLU A 10 19.85 -13.07 12.58
CA GLU A 10 21.29 -13.08 12.87
C GLU A 10 21.71 -11.80 13.60
N ALA A 11 21.26 -10.63 13.12
CA ALA A 11 21.61 -9.35 13.75
C ALA A 11 21.09 -9.27 15.20
N ALA A 12 19.84 -9.66 15.44
CA ALA A 12 19.27 -9.65 16.79
C ALA A 12 19.91 -10.72 17.69
N ALA A 13 20.02 -11.96 17.21
CA ALA A 13 20.53 -13.08 17.99
C ALA A 13 22.01 -12.90 18.36
N THR A 14 22.83 -12.35 17.48
CA THR A 14 24.27 -12.11 17.74
C THR A 14 24.48 -11.15 18.90
N VAL A 15 23.81 -9.99 18.85
CA VAL A 15 23.88 -8.98 19.91
C VAL A 15 23.36 -9.52 21.24
N PHE A 16 22.25 -10.25 21.20
CA PHE A 16 21.63 -10.83 22.38
C PHE A 16 22.54 -11.92 23.02
N ALA A 17 23.10 -12.80 22.21
CA ALA A 17 24.01 -13.86 22.66
C ALA A 17 25.29 -13.28 23.26
N GLU A 18 25.89 -12.28 22.62
CA GLU A 18 27.09 -11.61 23.12
C GLU A 18 26.84 -10.92 24.47
N TYR A 19 25.75 -10.17 24.59
CA TYR A 19 25.38 -9.49 25.83
C TYR A 19 25.14 -10.47 26.99
N LEU A 20 24.61 -11.66 26.71
CA LEU A 20 24.26 -12.66 27.72
C LEU A 20 25.36 -13.69 27.99
N LYS A 21 26.50 -13.62 27.30
CA LYS A 21 27.55 -14.62 27.38
C LYS A 21 27.99 -14.95 28.83
N ASP A 22 28.16 -13.91 29.64
CA ASP A 22 28.64 -14.02 31.02
C ASP A 22 27.53 -13.79 32.07
N LYS A 23 26.27 -13.83 31.67
CA LYS A 23 25.12 -13.64 32.57
C LYS A 23 24.63 -14.99 33.11
N SER A 24 24.36 -15.03 34.41
CA SER A 24 23.78 -16.23 35.06
C SER A 24 22.31 -16.42 34.72
N VAL A 25 21.61 -15.35 34.41
CA VAL A 25 20.20 -15.39 33.97
C VAL A 25 20.15 -15.13 32.47
N LYS A 26 19.49 -16.01 31.75
CA LYS A 26 19.24 -15.90 30.29
C LYS A 26 17.77 -15.66 30.08
N PRO A 27 17.34 -14.41 29.82
CA PRO A 27 15.95 -14.10 29.49
C PRO A 27 15.56 -14.70 28.14
N GLU A 28 14.28 -14.92 27.96
CA GLU A 28 13.69 -15.28 26.66
C GLU A 28 13.62 -14.03 25.76
N LEU A 29 13.99 -14.19 24.49
CA LEU A 29 13.81 -13.15 23.48
C LEU A 29 12.46 -13.30 22.83
N ILE A 30 11.59 -12.32 23.03
CA ILE A 30 10.27 -12.22 22.37
C ILE A 30 10.37 -11.11 21.33
N ILE A 31 9.94 -11.40 20.10
CA ILE A 31 9.90 -10.43 18.99
C ILE A 31 8.46 -10.31 18.46
N GLU A 32 8.11 -9.11 18.03
CA GLU A 32 6.82 -8.77 17.44
C GLU A 32 7.03 -8.21 16.02
N PRO A 33 7.29 -9.06 15.02
CA PRO A 33 7.83 -8.62 13.72
C PRO A 33 6.86 -7.82 12.84
N GLY A 34 5.55 -7.82 13.11
CA GLY A 34 4.56 -6.95 12.46
C GLY A 34 4.63 -6.93 10.93
N SER A 35 4.86 -5.77 10.36
CA SER A 35 4.85 -5.53 8.90
C SER A 35 5.92 -6.32 8.15
N ALA A 36 7.02 -6.70 8.79
CA ALA A 36 8.05 -7.52 8.17
C ALA A 36 7.55 -8.91 7.74
N VAL A 37 6.50 -9.42 8.38
CA VAL A 37 5.94 -10.76 8.08
C VAL A 37 4.87 -10.70 6.99
N VAL A 38 4.06 -9.65 6.97
CA VAL A 38 2.85 -9.60 6.11
C VAL A 38 2.85 -8.43 5.12
N GLY A 39 3.88 -7.59 5.13
CA GLY A 39 3.93 -6.39 4.29
C GLY A 39 3.79 -6.69 2.80
N ASP A 40 4.51 -7.68 2.32
CA ASP A 40 4.61 -8.04 0.90
C ASP A 40 3.52 -8.98 0.38
N CYS A 41 2.65 -9.49 1.28
CA CYS A 41 1.60 -10.43 0.88
C CYS A 41 0.47 -9.81 0.06
N MET A 42 0.35 -8.49 0.03
CA MET A 42 -0.71 -7.78 -0.70
C MET A 42 -0.18 -6.66 -1.57
N LYS A 43 -0.91 -6.42 -2.65
CA LYS A 43 -0.72 -5.27 -3.55
C LYS A 43 -2.01 -4.47 -3.62
N PHE A 44 -1.89 -3.16 -3.74
CA PHE A 44 -3.00 -2.30 -4.06
C PHE A 44 -3.00 -2.02 -5.56
N VAL A 45 -4.18 -2.13 -6.19
CA VAL A 45 -4.37 -1.80 -7.60
C VAL A 45 -5.38 -0.66 -7.69
N GLY A 46 -4.96 0.46 -8.26
CA GLY A 46 -5.82 1.60 -8.53
C GLY A 46 -5.80 1.99 -10.00
N THR A 47 -6.80 2.73 -10.45
CA THR A 47 -6.91 3.22 -11.84
C THR A 47 -6.72 4.73 -11.88
N VAL A 48 -5.92 5.21 -12.83
CA VAL A 48 -5.74 6.65 -13.09
C VAL A 48 -7.00 7.21 -13.73
N LYS A 49 -7.66 8.16 -13.06
CA LYS A 49 -8.92 8.76 -13.55
C LYS A 49 -8.75 10.10 -14.25
N THR A 50 -7.87 10.93 -13.73
CA THR A 50 -7.59 12.23 -14.35
C THR A 50 -6.11 12.55 -14.26
N ILE A 51 -5.60 13.30 -15.23
CA ILE A 51 -4.27 13.92 -15.17
C ILE A 51 -4.46 15.38 -15.50
N LYS A 52 -3.96 16.27 -14.63
CA LYS A 52 -4.12 17.73 -14.73
C LYS A 52 -2.81 18.45 -14.50
N ASN A 53 -2.62 19.57 -15.15
CA ASN A 53 -1.58 20.52 -14.79
C ASN A 53 -2.18 21.57 -13.84
N VAL A 54 -1.62 21.67 -12.65
CA VAL A 54 -2.05 22.62 -11.62
C VAL A 54 -0.86 23.49 -11.25
N ARG A 55 -0.86 24.73 -11.70
CA ARG A 55 0.21 25.73 -11.43
C ARG A 55 1.60 25.23 -11.81
N GLY A 56 1.71 24.53 -12.93
CA GLY A 56 2.97 24.01 -13.46
C GLY A 56 3.35 22.59 -13.01
N LYS A 57 2.66 22.04 -12.02
CA LYS A 57 2.85 20.64 -11.59
C LYS A 57 1.78 19.72 -12.13
N TYR A 58 2.17 18.57 -12.65
CA TYR A 58 1.22 17.54 -13.06
C TYR A 58 0.76 16.71 -11.85
N ILE A 59 -0.54 16.48 -11.79
CA ILE A 59 -1.20 15.71 -10.74
C ILE A 59 -2.12 14.68 -11.41
N ALA A 60 -1.94 13.40 -11.11
CA ALA A 60 -2.80 12.31 -11.53
C ALA A 60 -3.66 11.84 -10.36
N THR A 61 -4.98 11.84 -10.53
CA THR A 61 -5.89 11.28 -9.52
C THR A 61 -6.12 9.81 -9.79
N VAL A 62 -5.86 9.00 -8.79
CA VAL A 62 -6.02 7.54 -8.81
C VAL A 62 -7.30 7.16 -8.05
N LEU A 63 -8.02 6.15 -8.52
CA LEU A 63 -9.09 5.51 -7.75
C LEU A 63 -8.47 4.67 -6.64
N GLY A 64 -8.14 5.32 -5.58
CA GLY A 64 -7.43 4.83 -4.40
C GLY A 64 -7.16 5.97 -3.43
N SER A 65 -6.64 5.65 -2.29
CA SER A 65 -6.24 6.61 -1.26
C SER A 65 -4.94 6.16 -0.61
N GLN A 66 -4.16 7.10 -0.12
CA GLN A 66 -2.99 6.79 0.71
C GLN A 66 -3.35 5.85 1.88
N LYS A 67 -4.60 5.87 2.32
CA LYS A 67 -5.09 4.95 3.36
C LYS A 67 -5.19 3.49 2.91
N ASN A 68 -5.27 3.22 1.61
CA ASN A 68 -5.20 1.86 1.06
C ASN A 68 -3.77 1.28 1.08
N ILE A 69 -2.77 2.14 1.28
CA ILE A 69 -1.35 1.81 1.24
C ILE A 69 -0.61 2.32 2.49
N SER A 70 -1.32 2.54 3.58
CA SER A 70 -0.86 3.31 4.74
C SER A 70 0.46 2.83 5.37
N MET A 71 0.85 1.58 5.16
CA MET A 71 2.12 1.05 5.67
C MET A 71 3.18 0.81 4.59
N SER A 72 2.91 1.21 3.34
CA SER A 72 3.87 1.04 2.24
C SER A 72 5.01 2.07 2.23
N GLY A 73 4.94 3.06 3.11
CA GLY A 73 5.93 4.14 3.20
C GLY A 73 5.73 5.25 2.16
N VAL A 74 6.73 6.13 2.05
CA VAL A 74 6.77 7.18 1.03
C VAL A 74 7.34 6.60 -0.25
N ASN A 75 6.69 6.86 -1.39
CA ASN A 75 7.09 6.34 -2.69
C ASN A 75 7.33 4.82 -2.66
N PRO A 76 6.30 4.02 -2.33
CA PRO A 76 6.43 2.57 -2.27
C PRO A 76 6.77 1.99 -3.66
N PRO A 77 7.34 0.78 -3.73
CA PRO A 77 7.56 0.12 -5.01
C PRO A 77 6.27 0.05 -5.82
N MET A 78 6.29 0.63 -7.02
CA MET A 78 5.12 0.84 -7.86
C MET A 78 5.40 0.41 -9.30
N GLN A 79 4.37 -0.08 -9.98
CA GLN A 79 4.37 -0.37 -11.42
C GLN A 79 3.18 0.31 -12.07
N VAL A 80 3.38 0.81 -13.27
CA VAL A 80 2.31 1.28 -14.16
C VAL A 80 2.05 0.23 -15.21
N ILE A 81 0.81 -0.18 -15.36
CA ILE A 81 0.35 -1.11 -16.39
C ILE A 81 -0.52 -0.32 -17.38
N ALA A 82 -0.03 -0.17 -18.60
CA ALA A 82 -0.77 0.46 -19.68
C ALA A 82 -2.01 -0.37 -20.03
N MET A 83 -3.18 0.27 -20.00
CA MET A 83 -4.47 -0.38 -20.30
C MET A 83 -4.98 -0.06 -21.71
N GLY A 84 -4.07 0.33 -22.64
CA GLY A 84 -4.40 0.58 -24.05
C GLY A 84 -4.84 2.01 -24.37
N GLY A 85 -4.79 2.91 -23.41
CA GLY A 85 -5.01 4.34 -23.62
C GLY A 85 -3.77 5.07 -24.14
N GLU A 86 -3.93 6.35 -24.49
CA GLU A 86 -2.82 7.22 -24.84
C GLU A 86 -2.01 7.57 -23.59
N GLN A 87 -0.71 7.30 -23.62
CA GLN A 87 0.23 7.66 -22.57
C GLN A 87 1.08 8.84 -22.98
N GLN A 88 1.43 9.68 -22.01
CA GLN A 88 2.40 10.76 -22.16
C GLN A 88 3.54 10.58 -21.16
N GLU A 89 4.72 11.11 -21.47
CA GLU A 89 5.86 11.16 -20.56
C GLU A 89 5.66 12.33 -19.59
N TYR A 90 5.86 12.05 -18.31
CA TYR A 90 5.78 13.04 -17.25
C TYR A 90 7.07 13.07 -16.43
N SER A 91 7.39 14.21 -15.87
CA SER A 91 8.42 14.39 -14.87
C SER A 91 7.82 15.04 -13.63
N GLU A 92 8.25 14.58 -12.46
CA GLU A 92 7.81 15.08 -11.15
C GLU A 92 6.29 15.12 -10.94
N LEU A 93 5.55 14.16 -11.56
CA LEU A 93 4.11 14.04 -11.41
C LEU A 93 3.76 13.45 -10.05
N ASP A 94 2.78 14.05 -9.32
CA ASP A 94 2.24 13.43 -8.11
C ASP A 94 1.01 12.57 -8.42
N LEU A 95 1.02 11.33 -7.91
CA LEU A 95 -0.14 10.45 -7.89
C LEU A 95 -0.90 10.68 -6.58
N VAL A 96 -2.13 11.17 -6.68
CA VAL A 96 -2.96 11.52 -5.52
C VAL A 96 -4.20 10.65 -5.45
N GLY A 97 -4.74 10.49 -4.26
CA GLY A 97 -5.99 9.75 -4.05
C GLY A 97 -7.24 10.53 -4.44
N PHE A 98 -8.39 9.90 -4.25
CA PHE A 98 -9.70 10.48 -4.59
C PHE A 98 -10.29 11.35 -3.47
N THR A 99 -9.62 11.44 -2.32
CA THR A 99 -10.18 12.19 -1.19
C THR A 99 -9.88 13.69 -1.30
N CYS A 100 -10.61 14.49 -0.52
CA CYS A 100 -10.37 15.93 -0.39
C CYS A 100 -9.24 16.30 0.60
N ILE A 101 -8.52 15.31 1.12
CA ILE A 101 -7.41 15.52 2.05
C ILE A 101 -6.15 15.84 1.24
N GLU A 102 -5.53 17.01 1.48
CA GLU A 102 -4.32 17.43 0.75
C GLU A 102 -3.15 16.43 0.89
N GLY A 103 -3.06 15.74 2.02
CA GLY A 103 -2.07 14.70 2.27
C GLY A 103 -2.39 13.33 1.65
N ASP A 104 -3.47 13.21 0.86
CA ASP A 104 -3.84 11.95 0.20
C ASP A 104 -2.98 11.70 -1.05
N VAL A 105 -1.67 11.54 -0.85
CA VAL A 105 -0.70 11.30 -1.91
C VAL A 105 -0.21 9.86 -1.84
N LEU A 106 -0.34 9.13 -2.94
CA LEU A 106 0.12 7.75 -3.08
C LEU A 106 1.60 7.70 -3.50
N TYR A 107 2.02 8.63 -4.35
CA TYR A 107 3.39 8.66 -4.87
C TYR A 107 3.78 10.09 -5.26
N HIS A 108 4.94 10.54 -4.82
CA HIS A 108 5.48 11.86 -5.14
C HIS A 108 6.51 11.79 -6.27
N ASN A 109 6.48 12.76 -7.15
CA ASN A 109 7.50 13.00 -8.18
C ASN A 109 7.76 11.74 -9.03
N TYR A 110 6.69 11.20 -9.61
CA TYR A 110 6.79 10.11 -10.56
C TYR A 110 7.37 10.62 -11.88
N ASP A 111 8.41 9.94 -12.37
CA ASP A 111 8.98 10.12 -13.68
C ASP A 111 8.67 8.91 -14.56
N GLY A 112 8.05 9.14 -15.72
CA GLY A 112 7.74 8.08 -16.67
C GLY A 112 6.42 8.27 -17.41
N LYS A 113 6.03 7.23 -18.16
CA LYS A 113 4.80 7.24 -18.96
C LYS A 113 3.59 6.94 -18.13
N LEU A 114 2.53 7.71 -18.35
CA LEU A 114 1.24 7.53 -17.70
C LEU A 114 0.11 7.99 -18.61
N GLY A 115 -0.98 7.25 -18.61
CA GLY A 115 -2.22 7.58 -19.30
C GLY A 115 -3.44 7.49 -18.39
N ARG A 116 -4.54 8.07 -18.84
CA ARG A 116 -5.84 7.84 -18.18
C ARG A 116 -6.24 6.38 -18.37
N GLU A 117 -6.91 5.84 -17.36
CA GLU A 117 -7.33 4.43 -17.23
C GLU A 117 -6.17 3.44 -17.05
N ASP A 118 -4.90 3.87 -17.03
CA ASP A 118 -3.80 3.00 -16.65
C ASP A 118 -3.97 2.46 -15.23
N ALA A 119 -3.51 1.24 -15.01
CA ALA A 119 -3.50 0.64 -13.69
C ALA A 119 -2.18 0.95 -12.96
N ILE A 120 -2.31 1.36 -11.70
CA ILE A 120 -1.20 1.55 -10.77
C ILE A 120 -1.20 0.36 -9.82
N VAL A 121 -0.08 -0.35 -9.74
CA VAL A 121 0.12 -1.46 -8.82
C VAL A 121 1.14 -1.05 -7.78
N ILE A 122 0.73 -0.92 -6.53
CA ILE A 122 1.57 -0.57 -5.39
C ILE A 122 1.80 -1.82 -4.55
N ASN A 123 3.07 -2.13 -4.29
CA ASN A 123 3.46 -3.30 -3.51
C ASN A 123 3.46 -3.02 -2.00
N ASN A 124 3.65 -4.06 -1.21
CA ASN A 124 3.84 -4.00 0.25
C ASN A 124 2.64 -3.41 1.01
N CYS A 125 1.42 -3.76 0.59
CA CYS A 125 0.18 -3.27 1.18
C CYS A 125 -0.45 -4.25 2.19
N GLY A 126 0.26 -5.30 2.63
CA GLY A 126 -0.30 -6.34 3.49
C GLY A 126 -0.53 -5.92 4.93
N SER A 127 0.27 -4.97 5.46
CA SER A 127 0.16 -4.52 6.85
C SER A 127 -0.76 -3.34 6.99
N TYR A 128 -1.72 -3.41 7.90
CA TYR A 128 -2.60 -2.32 8.36
C TYR A 128 -3.49 -1.67 7.28
N SER A 129 -3.21 -1.81 6.00
CA SER A 129 -3.91 -1.11 4.93
C SER A 129 -5.41 -1.43 4.86
N LEU A 130 -5.80 -2.68 5.12
CA LEU A 130 -7.21 -3.07 5.14
C LEU A 130 -7.95 -2.58 6.40
N VAL A 131 -7.31 -2.72 7.56
CA VAL A 131 -7.96 -2.48 8.86
C VAL A 131 -7.97 -1.01 9.25
N MET A 132 -7.04 -0.21 8.72
CA MET A 132 -6.91 1.21 9.05
C MET A 132 -7.52 2.15 8.02
N LYS A 133 -8.03 1.63 6.90
CA LYS A 133 -8.73 2.46 5.93
C LYS A 133 -10.17 2.71 6.40
N PRO A 134 -10.54 3.94 6.72
CA PRO A 134 -11.94 4.27 7.00
C PRO A 134 -12.75 4.28 5.69
N PRO A 135 -14.07 4.07 5.75
CA PRO A 135 -14.97 4.22 4.62
C PRO A 135 -15.23 5.71 4.32
N PHE A 136 -14.15 6.46 4.05
CA PHE A 136 -14.21 7.90 3.80
C PHE A 136 -14.33 8.17 2.30
N ILE A 137 -15.40 8.86 1.90
CA ILE A 137 -15.84 9.17 0.53
C ILE A 137 -16.30 7.91 -0.23
N LEU A 138 -15.48 6.86 -0.26
CA LEU A 138 -15.83 5.58 -0.87
C LEU A 138 -15.73 4.44 0.14
N PRO A 139 -16.61 3.44 0.02
CA PRO A 139 -16.51 2.18 0.76
C PRO A 139 -15.17 1.47 0.47
N ASN A 140 -14.84 0.49 1.29
CA ASN A 140 -13.63 -0.30 1.09
C ASN A 140 -13.73 -1.21 -0.14
N PHE A 141 -12.62 -1.32 -0.87
CA PHE A 141 -12.50 -2.14 -2.06
C PHE A 141 -12.54 -3.64 -1.75
N PRO A 142 -12.87 -4.48 -2.76
CA PRO A 142 -12.75 -5.92 -2.62
C PRO A 142 -11.30 -6.35 -2.47
N VAL A 143 -11.10 -7.55 -1.90
CA VAL A 143 -9.80 -8.23 -1.86
C VAL A 143 -9.92 -9.52 -2.65
N LEU A 144 -8.97 -9.71 -3.56
CA LEU A 144 -8.91 -10.85 -4.45
C LEU A 144 -7.68 -11.69 -4.14
N ASP A 145 -7.82 -12.99 -4.10
CA ASP A 145 -6.70 -13.92 -4.18
C ASP A 145 -6.42 -14.22 -5.67
N ILE A 146 -5.17 -13.98 -6.07
CA ILE A 146 -4.68 -14.21 -7.43
C ILE A 146 -3.51 -15.19 -7.47
N CYS A 147 -3.22 -15.89 -6.36
CA CYS A 147 -2.08 -16.80 -6.26
C CYS A 147 -2.32 -18.15 -6.95
N GLY A 148 -3.59 -18.52 -7.17
CA GLY A 148 -3.97 -19.74 -7.85
C GLY A 148 -4.23 -19.56 -9.35
N GLU A 149 -4.71 -20.63 -10.00
CA GLU A 149 -5.16 -20.57 -11.40
C GLU A 149 -6.45 -19.75 -11.60
N LYS A 150 -7.20 -19.54 -10.52
CA LYS A 150 -8.46 -18.80 -10.53
C LYS A 150 -8.36 -17.59 -9.60
N VAL A 151 -8.97 -16.50 -10.04
CA VAL A 151 -9.16 -15.34 -9.18
C VAL A 151 -10.32 -15.62 -8.23
N GLU A 152 -10.06 -15.52 -6.91
CA GLU A 152 -11.07 -15.72 -5.87
C GLU A 152 -11.31 -14.43 -5.09
N VAL A 153 -12.57 -14.13 -4.80
CA VAL A 153 -12.95 -12.97 -3.98
C VAL A 153 -12.94 -13.40 -2.51
N ILE A 154 -11.90 -13.02 -1.77
CA ILE A 154 -11.78 -13.32 -0.33
C ILE A 154 -12.45 -12.26 0.57
N LYS A 155 -12.61 -11.03 0.06
CA LYS A 155 -13.43 -9.99 0.68
C LYS A 155 -14.21 -9.26 -0.41
N LYS A 156 -15.54 -9.17 -0.27
CA LYS A 156 -16.37 -8.35 -1.17
C LYS A 156 -16.09 -6.86 -0.95
N GLY A 157 -16.29 -6.06 -1.98
CA GLY A 157 -16.34 -4.61 -1.82
C GLY A 157 -17.52 -4.22 -0.91
N GLU A 158 -17.29 -3.24 -0.06
CA GLU A 158 -18.34 -2.72 0.82
C GLU A 158 -19.38 -1.92 0.04
N VAL A 159 -20.62 -1.97 0.50
CA VAL A 159 -21.74 -1.18 0.00
C VAL A 159 -22.27 -0.27 1.12
N PHE A 160 -23.23 0.58 0.80
CA PHE A 160 -23.82 1.51 1.75
C PHE A 160 -24.29 0.84 3.05
N ASP A 161 -24.97 -0.29 2.93
CA ASP A 161 -25.50 -1.01 4.11
C ASP A 161 -24.39 -1.54 5.03
N ASP A 162 -23.25 -1.93 4.51
CA ASP A 162 -22.12 -2.39 5.32
C ASP A 162 -21.59 -1.28 6.26
N ILE A 163 -21.74 -0.01 5.84
CA ILE A 163 -21.27 1.15 6.58
C ILE A 163 -22.35 1.68 7.53
N PHE A 164 -23.60 1.71 7.08
CA PHE A 164 -24.68 2.44 7.76
C PHE A 164 -25.68 1.56 8.49
N HIS A 165 -25.57 0.23 8.44
CA HIS A 165 -26.53 -0.69 9.08
C HIS A 165 -26.66 -0.52 10.61
N THR A 166 -25.69 0.14 11.27
CA THR A 166 -25.74 0.41 12.71
C THR A 166 -26.49 1.72 13.06
N PHE A 167 -26.82 2.53 12.06
CA PHE A 167 -27.56 3.75 12.25
C PHE A 167 -29.07 3.48 12.18
N ALA A 168 -29.84 4.09 13.08
CA ALA A 168 -31.29 4.11 13.01
C ALA A 168 -31.72 5.38 12.27
N PHE A 169 -32.41 5.21 11.13
CA PHE A 169 -32.99 6.29 10.34
C PHE A 169 -34.50 6.30 10.48
#